data_79453323cbb60259805058abfa8945b7
#
_entry.id   79453323cbb60259805058abfa8945b7
#
_cell.length_a   1.000
_cell.length_b   1.000
_cell.length_c   1.000
_cell.angle_alpha   90.00
_cell.angle_beta   90.00
_cell.angle_gamma   90.00
#
_symmetry.space_group_name_H-M   'P 1'
#
loop_
_entity.id
_entity.type
_entity.pdbx_description
1 polymer ?
#
loop_
_entity_poly.entity_id
_entity_poly.type
_entity_poly.pdbx_seq_one_letter_code
_entity_poly.pdbx_strand_id
1 'polypeptide(L)'
;MSIYVVRHGQTDYNVKQLFQGHMDIPLNELGKEQALKTALKFKNIDLDMILVSPLKRTIQTAQPISEITGIPITIEKRIIERSFGDMEGHQNRNDWNIKMMLDYEKNYNIENIEPIQSLFKRIYDFLDEILEKYKDKKIALVTHGAVSQAIECYFNGMPEVVDFEHLENLTLKNCEVRLYEREKNLENEER
;
A
#
# COMPACT_ATOMS: atom_id res chain seq x y z
N MET A 1 3.81 -16.93 7.72
CA MET A 1 3.58 -16.16 6.48
C MET A 1 4.28 -14.82 6.58
N SER A 2 4.95 -14.37 5.51
CA SER A 2 5.64 -13.08 5.49
C SER A 2 5.09 -12.21 4.36
N ILE A 3 4.72 -10.96 4.66
CA ILE A 3 4.23 -9.99 3.68
C ILE A 3 5.19 -8.81 3.63
N TYR A 4 5.80 -8.60 2.47
CA TYR A 4 6.68 -7.46 2.17
C TYR A 4 5.87 -6.38 1.48
N VAL A 5 5.47 -5.36 2.19
CA VAL A 5 4.70 -4.22 1.63
C VAL A 5 5.67 -3.19 1.07
N VAL A 6 5.48 -2.84 -0.19
CA VAL A 6 6.30 -1.87 -0.94
C VAL A 6 5.39 -0.74 -1.43
N ARG A 7 5.66 0.49 -1.05
CA ARG A 7 5.03 1.65 -1.68
C ARG A 7 5.72 1.93 -3.02
N HIS A 8 4.95 2.31 -4.05
CA HIS A 8 5.49 2.70 -5.35
C HIS A 8 6.58 3.77 -5.26
N GLY A 9 7.48 3.80 -6.25
CA GLY A 9 8.52 4.81 -6.40
C GLY A 9 7.97 6.22 -6.64
N GLN A 10 8.84 7.20 -6.60
CA GLN A 10 8.46 8.61 -6.75
C GLN A 10 7.83 8.87 -8.13
N THR A 11 6.80 9.72 -8.14
CA THR A 11 6.17 10.30 -9.33
C THR A 11 6.32 11.81 -9.31
N ASP A 12 6.10 12.48 -10.45
CA ASP A 12 6.07 13.96 -10.49
C ASP A 12 4.97 14.54 -9.59
N TYR A 13 3.88 13.79 -9.36
CA TYR A 13 2.81 14.19 -8.45
C TYR A 13 3.24 14.14 -6.99
N ASN A 14 4.12 13.19 -6.62
CA ASN A 14 4.73 13.20 -5.28
C ASN A 14 5.58 14.45 -5.07
N VAL A 15 6.40 14.85 -6.06
CA VAL A 15 7.24 16.05 -6.00
C VAL A 15 6.38 17.31 -5.84
N LYS A 16 5.31 17.40 -6.61
CA LYS A 16 4.37 18.54 -6.60
C LYS A 16 3.36 18.48 -5.45
N GLN A 17 3.38 17.42 -4.65
CA GLN A 17 2.45 17.18 -3.54
C GLN A 17 0.96 17.17 -3.99
N LEU A 18 0.67 16.57 -5.15
CA LEU A 18 -0.67 16.42 -5.70
C LEU A 18 -1.29 15.08 -5.29
N PHE A 19 -2.60 15.07 -5.07
CA PHE A 19 -3.33 13.83 -4.92
C PHE A 19 -3.29 13.02 -6.21
N GLN A 20 -2.96 11.74 -6.12
CA GLN A 20 -2.86 10.87 -7.29
C GLN A 20 -4.07 9.96 -7.44
N GLY A 21 -4.57 9.40 -6.33
CA GLY A 21 -5.70 8.48 -6.32
C GLY A 21 -5.62 7.42 -7.41
N HIS A 22 -6.66 7.36 -8.24
CA HIS A 22 -6.76 6.43 -9.36
C HIS A 22 -6.14 6.96 -10.67
N MET A 23 -5.62 8.18 -10.71
CA MET A 23 -4.88 8.66 -11.88
C MET A 23 -3.69 7.76 -12.20
N ASP A 24 -3.56 7.37 -13.46
CA ASP A 24 -2.55 6.41 -13.91
C ASP A 24 -1.20 7.10 -14.23
N ILE A 25 -0.61 7.72 -13.22
CA ILE A 25 0.66 8.47 -13.29
C ILE A 25 1.84 7.51 -13.26
N PRO A 26 2.83 7.63 -14.18
CA PRO A 26 4.04 6.81 -14.15
C PRO A 26 5.05 7.29 -13.09
N LEU A 27 6.06 6.46 -12.85
CA LEU A 27 7.26 6.87 -12.09
C LEU A 27 8.02 7.96 -12.84
N ASN A 28 8.61 8.91 -12.12
CA ASN A 28 9.64 9.78 -12.67
C ASN A 28 11.02 9.07 -12.65
N GLU A 29 12.06 9.74 -13.14
CA GLU A 29 13.39 9.12 -13.24
C GLU A 29 13.92 8.67 -11.88
N LEU A 30 13.78 9.50 -10.84
CA LEU A 30 14.17 9.11 -9.48
C LEU A 30 13.37 7.90 -8.99
N GLY A 31 12.07 7.84 -9.28
CA GLY A 31 11.22 6.71 -8.92
C GLY A 31 11.65 5.39 -9.56
N LYS A 32 12.11 5.43 -10.82
CA LYS A 32 12.68 4.26 -11.51
C LYS A 32 13.98 3.79 -10.85
N GLU A 33 14.88 4.73 -10.51
CA GLU A 33 16.09 4.39 -9.76
C GLU A 33 15.80 3.80 -8.37
N GLN A 34 14.81 4.37 -7.67
CA GLN A 34 14.34 3.85 -6.38
C GLN A 34 13.80 2.41 -6.52
N ALA A 35 13.03 2.13 -7.57
CA ALA A 35 12.50 0.80 -7.85
C ALA A 35 13.62 -0.23 -8.09
N LEU A 36 14.65 0.13 -8.87
CA LEU A 36 15.83 -0.73 -9.09
C LEU A 36 16.58 -1.03 -7.79
N LYS A 37 16.81 0.00 -6.95
CA LYS A 37 17.48 -0.18 -5.64
C LYS A 37 16.65 -1.05 -4.70
N THR A 38 15.33 -0.89 -4.74
CA THR A 38 14.42 -1.69 -3.92
C THR A 38 14.39 -3.14 -4.36
N ALA A 39 14.41 -3.42 -5.66
CA ALA A 39 14.49 -4.78 -6.20
C ALA A 39 15.69 -5.56 -5.66
N LEU A 40 16.85 -4.91 -5.48
CA LEU A 40 18.03 -5.56 -4.93
C LEU A 40 17.83 -6.13 -3.51
N LYS A 41 16.90 -5.57 -2.72
CA LYS A 41 16.54 -6.10 -1.40
C LYS A 41 15.89 -7.48 -1.48
N PHE A 42 15.27 -7.80 -2.62
CA PHE A 42 14.59 -9.07 -2.84
C PHE A 42 15.47 -10.17 -3.44
N LYS A 43 16.72 -9.85 -3.85
CA LYS A 43 17.61 -10.80 -4.52
C LYS A 43 17.82 -12.14 -3.79
N ASN A 44 17.82 -12.10 -2.44
CA ASN A 44 18.03 -13.29 -1.59
C ASN A 44 16.76 -13.70 -0.83
N ILE A 45 15.61 -13.15 -1.21
CA ILE A 45 14.32 -13.50 -0.62
C ILE A 45 13.65 -14.48 -1.57
N ASP A 46 13.37 -15.67 -1.07
CA ASP A 46 12.62 -16.70 -1.80
C ASP A 46 11.12 -16.34 -1.77
N LEU A 47 10.74 -15.40 -2.67
CA LEU A 47 9.34 -14.98 -2.80
C LEU A 47 8.52 -16.05 -3.51
N ASP A 48 7.28 -16.22 -3.07
CA ASP A 48 6.31 -17.09 -3.73
C ASP A 48 5.40 -16.31 -4.70
N MET A 49 5.13 -15.04 -4.40
CA MET A 49 4.18 -14.22 -5.16
C MET A 49 4.54 -12.73 -5.13
N ILE A 50 4.18 -12.03 -6.20
CA ILE A 50 4.20 -10.57 -6.28
C ILE A 50 2.80 -10.10 -6.67
N LEU A 51 2.06 -9.52 -5.72
CA LEU A 51 0.75 -8.92 -5.93
C LEU A 51 0.90 -7.42 -6.09
N VAL A 52 0.32 -6.86 -7.16
CA VAL A 52 0.58 -5.48 -7.58
C VAL A 52 -0.73 -4.76 -7.87
N SER A 53 -0.87 -3.56 -7.35
CA SER A 53 -1.95 -2.65 -7.75
C SER A 53 -1.92 -2.40 -9.26
N PRO A 54 -3.09 -2.19 -9.92
CA PRO A 54 -3.16 -2.09 -11.38
C PRO A 54 -2.57 -0.79 -11.98
N LEU A 55 -2.13 0.17 -11.16
CA LEU A 55 -1.66 1.46 -11.64
C LEU A 55 -0.19 1.41 -12.13
N LYS A 56 0.14 2.19 -13.17
CA LYS A 56 1.47 2.20 -13.80
C LYS A 56 2.61 2.35 -12.81
N ARG A 57 2.51 3.28 -11.85
CA ARG A 57 3.56 3.53 -10.86
C ARG A 57 3.90 2.30 -10.00
N THR A 58 2.91 1.48 -9.67
CA THR A 58 3.11 0.23 -8.92
C THR A 58 3.65 -0.89 -9.79
N ILE A 59 3.15 -1.02 -11.03
CA ILE A 59 3.66 -1.98 -12.01
C ILE A 59 5.13 -1.70 -12.33
N GLN A 60 5.49 -0.44 -12.59
CA GLN A 60 6.86 -0.02 -12.84
C GLN A 60 7.78 -0.22 -11.63
N THR A 61 7.24 -0.14 -10.41
CA THR A 61 7.99 -0.44 -9.19
C THR A 61 8.22 -1.94 -9.01
N ALA A 62 7.22 -2.75 -9.36
CA ALA A 62 7.26 -4.20 -9.22
C ALA A 62 8.09 -4.89 -10.32
N GLN A 63 8.18 -4.30 -11.50
CA GLN A 63 8.86 -4.90 -12.65
C GLN A 63 10.30 -5.34 -12.34
N PRO A 64 11.20 -4.50 -11.79
CA PRO A 64 12.56 -4.93 -11.45
C PRO A 64 12.59 -5.96 -10.30
N ILE A 65 11.58 -6.00 -9.41
CA ILE A 65 11.47 -7.06 -8.38
C ILE A 65 11.18 -8.40 -9.07
N SER A 66 10.23 -8.40 -10.03
CA SER A 66 9.90 -9.58 -10.83
C SER A 66 11.11 -10.09 -11.63
N GLU A 67 11.85 -9.19 -12.25
CA GLU A 67 13.05 -9.52 -13.05
C GLU A 67 14.16 -10.17 -12.20
N ILE A 68 14.41 -9.65 -10.99
CA ILE A 68 15.48 -10.16 -10.12
C ILE A 68 15.14 -11.46 -9.41
N THR A 69 13.83 -11.67 -9.11
CA THR A 69 13.34 -12.86 -8.40
C THR A 69 12.88 -13.96 -9.32
N GLY A 70 12.57 -13.65 -10.60
CA GLY A 70 11.95 -14.57 -11.54
C GLY A 70 10.45 -14.82 -11.28
N ILE A 71 9.85 -14.15 -10.29
CA ILE A 71 8.43 -14.32 -9.93
C ILE A 71 7.56 -13.39 -10.77
N PRO A 72 6.53 -13.89 -11.47
CA PRO A 72 5.67 -13.05 -12.30
C PRO A 72 4.80 -12.13 -11.45
N ILE A 73 4.50 -10.94 -12.01
CA ILE A 73 3.57 -9.98 -11.44
C ILE A 73 2.13 -10.50 -11.58
N THR A 74 1.37 -10.47 -10.49
CA THR A 74 -0.08 -10.72 -10.48
C THR A 74 -0.80 -9.44 -10.06
N ILE A 75 -1.71 -8.96 -10.90
CA ILE A 75 -2.50 -7.76 -10.60
C ILE A 75 -3.57 -8.07 -9.55
N GLU A 76 -3.56 -7.30 -8.47
CA GLU A 76 -4.57 -7.35 -7.42
C GLU A 76 -5.28 -5.99 -7.31
N LYS A 77 -6.53 -5.95 -7.75
CA LYS A 77 -7.30 -4.71 -7.82
C LYS A 77 -7.67 -4.14 -6.45
N ARG A 78 -7.78 -5.00 -5.43
CA ARG A 78 -8.17 -4.58 -4.07
C ARG A 78 -7.11 -3.74 -3.36
N ILE A 79 -5.84 -3.77 -3.83
CA ILE A 79 -4.76 -2.93 -3.27
C ILE A 79 -4.50 -1.68 -4.12
N ILE A 80 -5.48 -1.24 -4.96
CA ILE A 80 -5.45 0.07 -5.62
C ILE A 80 -5.50 1.19 -4.59
N GLU A 81 -4.92 2.35 -4.92
CA GLU A 81 -4.94 3.51 -4.02
C GLU A 81 -6.38 3.95 -3.69
N ARG A 82 -6.53 4.72 -2.63
CA ARG A 82 -7.78 5.41 -2.31
C ARG A 82 -8.15 6.33 -3.47
N SER A 83 -9.41 6.30 -3.90
CA SER A 83 -9.92 7.31 -4.83
C SER A 83 -10.10 8.63 -4.10
N PHE A 84 -9.54 9.70 -4.66
CA PHE A 84 -9.73 11.07 -4.19
C PHE A 84 -10.65 11.87 -5.11
N GLY A 85 -11.29 11.23 -6.10
CA GLY A 85 -12.28 11.84 -6.97
C GLY A 85 -11.80 13.15 -7.58
N ASP A 86 -12.59 14.20 -7.44
CA ASP A 86 -12.30 15.53 -8.01
C ASP A 86 -11.08 16.23 -7.40
N MET A 87 -10.53 15.70 -6.28
CA MET A 87 -9.30 16.21 -5.68
C MET A 87 -8.03 15.70 -6.39
N GLU A 88 -8.15 14.68 -7.25
CA GLU A 88 -7.02 14.14 -7.98
C GLU A 88 -6.39 15.18 -8.91
N GLY A 89 -5.06 15.32 -8.87
CA GLY A 89 -4.33 16.34 -9.61
C GLY A 89 -4.27 17.73 -8.94
N HIS A 90 -4.96 17.92 -7.81
CA HIS A 90 -4.93 19.18 -7.07
C HIS A 90 -3.95 19.12 -5.90
N GLN A 91 -3.30 20.27 -5.64
CA GLN A 91 -2.44 20.45 -4.47
C GLN A 91 -3.30 21.01 -3.34
N ASN A 92 -3.39 20.26 -2.24
CA ASN A 92 -4.18 20.78 -1.14
C ASN A 92 -3.90 20.11 0.21
N ARG A 93 -2.66 20.23 0.71
CA ARG A 93 -2.30 19.66 2.01
C ARG A 93 -2.70 20.49 3.22
N ASN A 94 -3.18 21.71 3.02
CA ASN A 94 -3.53 22.65 4.11
C ASN A 94 -5.02 22.97 4.21
N ASP A 95 -5.87 22.35 3.37
CA ASP A 95 -7.30 22.62 3.39
C ASP A 95 -8.02 21.79 4.46
N TRP A 96 -9.03 22.41 5.07
CA TRP A 96 -9.93 21.80 6.04
C TRP A 96 -10.59 20.52 5.48
N ASN A 97 -10.89 20.50 4.19
CA ASN A 97 -11.43 19.34 3.48
C ASN A 97 -10.53 18.09 3.57
N ILE A 98 -9.19 18.26 3.61
CA ILE A 98 -8.26 17.14 3.73
C ILE A 98 -8.34 16.50 5.10
N LYS A 99 -8.40 17.32 6.15
CA LYS A 99 -8.56 16.83 7.52
C LYS A 99 -9.86 16.05 7.67
N MET A 100 -10.93 16.52 7.03
CA MET A 100 -12.21 15.79 7.00
C MET A 100 -12.10 14.46 6.25
N MET A 101 -11.46 14.45 5.07
CA MET A 101 -11.29 13.22 4.28
C MET A 101 -10.54 12.13 5.05
N LEU A 102 -9.63 12.52 5.93
CA LEU A 102 -8.75 11.62 6.66
C LEU A 102 -9.21 11.37 8.11
N ASP A 103 -10.34 11.96 8.52
CA ASP A 103 -10.96 11.71 9.81
C ASP A 103 -11.65 10.32 9.79
N TYR A 104 -10.96 9.33 10.33
CA TYR A 104 -11.45 7.95 10.34
C TYR A 104 -12.69 7.78 11.21
N GLU A 105 -12.78 8.47 12.34
CA GLU A 105 -13.89 8.31 13.28
C GLU A 105 -15.19 8.85 12.68
N LYS A 106 -15.13 10.04 12.09
CA LYS A 106 -16.31 10.66 11.48
C LYS A 106 -16.65 10.09 10.11
N ASN A 107 -15.63 9.53 9.41
CA ASN A 107 -15.78 8.87 8.11
C ASN A 107 -16.69 9.65 7.15
N TYR A 108 -16.37 10.93 6.93
CA TYR A 108 -17.16 11.81 6.10
C TYR A 108 -17.41 11.22 4.70
N ASN A 109 -18.66 11.19 4.30
CA ASN A 109 -19.04 10.82 2.94
C ASN A 109 -18.96 12.05 2.03
N ILE A 110 -17.81 12.24 1.38
CA ILE A 110 -17.59 13.32 0.44
C ILE A 110 -17.82 12.77 -0.97
N GLU A 111 -18.62 13.48 -1.76
CA GLU A 111 -18.97 13.06 -3.11
C GLU A 111 -17.72 12.73 -3.94
N ASN A 112 -17.77 11.62 -4.65
CA ASN A 112 -16.71 11.09 -5.52
C ASN A 112 -15.40 10.68 -4.82
N ILE A 113 -15.30 10.76 -3.48
CA ILE A 113 -14.13 10.33 -2.71
C ILE A 113 -14.43 9.02 -1.97
N GLU A 114 -13.54 8.02 -2.07
CA GLU A 114 -13.68 6.79 -1.29
C GLU A 114 -13.61 7.11 0.22
N PRO A 115 -14.67 6.81 1.01
CA PRO A 115 -14.62 7.00 2.45
C PRO A 115 -13.46 6.21 3.06
N ILE A 116 -12.80 6.80 4.07
CA ILE A 116 -11.58 6.19 4.63
C ILE A 116 -11.85 4.82 5.26
N GLN A 117 -13.00 4.63 5.91
CA GLN A 117 -13.38 3.32 6.45
C GLN A 117 -13.65 2.28 5.36
N SER A 118 -14.10 2.70 4.17
CA SER A 118 -14.29 1.79 3.03
C SER A 118 -12.96 1.28 2.50
N LEU A 119 -11.94 2.16 2.41
CA LEU A 119 -10.57 1.76 2.11
C LEU A 119 -10.07 0.72 3.10
N PHE A 120 -10.18 1.02 4.40
CA PHE A 120 -9.70 0.12 5.46
C PHE A 120 -10.41 -1.23 5.39
N LYS A 121 -11.74 -1.22 5.25
CA LYS A 121 -12.52 -2.45 5.13
C LYS A 121 -12.05 -3.32 3.97
N ARG A 122 -11.90 -2.77 2.73
CA ARG A 122 -11.49 -3.57 1.58
C ARG A 122 -10.08 -4.13 1.72
N ILE A 123 -9.18 -3.40 2.41
CA ILE A 123 -7.81 -3.88 2.66
C ILE A 123 -7.82 -4.96 3.75
N TYR A 124 -8.64 -4.84 4.78
CA TYR A 124 -8.77 -5.84 5.84
C TYR A 124 -9.37 -7.13 5.29
N ASP A 125 -10.48 -7.04 4.54
CA ASP A 125 -11.11 -8.20 3.87
C ASP A 125 -10.10 -8.91 2.92
N PHE A 126 -9.26 -8.15 2.21
CA PHE A 126 -8.20 -8.69 1.36
C PHE A 126 -7.11 -9.40 2.17
N LEU A 127 -6.65 -8.78 3.27
CA LEU A 127 -5.61 -9.37 4.12
C LEU A 127 -6.10 -10.65 4.81
N ASP A 128 -7.34 -10.65 5.33
CA ASP A 128 -7.94 -11.85 5.92
C ASP A 128 -7.94 -13.01 4.94
N GLU A 129 -8.36 -12.78 3.69
CA GLU A 129 -8.38 -13.81 2.65
C GLU A 129 -6.98 -14.36 2.35
N ILE A 130 -5.99 -13.47 2.10
CA ILE A 130 -4.64 -13.92 1.72
C ILE A 130 -3.90 -14.59 2.88
N LEU A 131 -4.12 -14.13 4.11
CA LEU A 131 -3.54 -14.72 5.32
C LEU A 131 -4.08 -16.12 5.59
N GLU A 132 -5.34 -16.38 5.26
CA GLU A 132 -5.93 -17.73 5.35
C GLU A 132 -5.45 -18.64 4.22
N LYS A 133 -5.50 -18.11 2.97
CA LYS A 133 -5.22 -18.89 1.77
C LYS A 133 -3.74 -19.26 1.59
N TYR A 134 -2.82 -18.38 2.05
CA TYR A 134 -1.38 -18.49 1.76
C TYR A 134 -0.53 -18.57 3.03
N LYS A 135 -0.94 -19.38 4.02
CA LYS A 135 -0.38 -19.45 5.40
C LYS A 135 1.15 -19.54 5.51
N ASP A 136 1.83 -20.18 4.55
CA ASP A 136 3.29 -20.38 4.59
C ASP A 136 4.05 -19.63 3.49
N LYS A 137 3.39 -18.71 2.79
CA LYS A 137 3.96 -18.00 1.64
C LYS A 137 4.68 -16.71 2.04
N LYS A 138 5.67 -16.32 1.23
CA LYS A 138 6.32 -15.01 1.24
C LYS A 138 5.80 -14.20 0.07
N ILE A 139 5.07 -13.14 0.35
CA ILE A 139 4.36 -12.33 -0.65
C ILE A 139 4.88 -10.91 -0.64
N ALA A 140 5.23 -10.38 -1.82
CA ALA A 140 5.44 -8.94 -2.00
C ALA A 140 4.13 -8.28 -2.43
N LEU A 141 3.70 -7.23 -1.72
CA LEU A 141 2.57 -6.37 -2.08
C LEU A 141 3.10 -5.02 -2.53
N VAL A 142 2.97 -4.70 -3.82
CA VAL A 142 3.39 -3.39 -4.33
C VAL A 142 2.17 -2.50 -4.49
N THR A 143 2.11 -1.45 -3.67
CA THR A 143 0.90 -0.65 -3.47
C THR A 143 1.20 0.84 -3.22
N HIS A 144 0.38 1.54 -2.42
CA HIS A 144 0.30 3.00 -2.32
C HIS A 144 0.33 3.48 -0.88
N GLY A 145 0.28 4.81 -0.71
CA GLY A 145 0.37 5.47 0.58
C GLY A 145 -0.79 5.14 1.52
N ALA A 146 -2.03 5.45 1.13
CA ALA A 146 -3.18 5.21 2.00
C ALA A 146 -3.44 3.72 2.24
N VAL A 147 -3.16 2.87 1.25
CA VAL A 147 -3.22 1.41 1.43
C VAL A 147 -2.19 0.94 2.45
N SER A 148 -0.97 1.52 2.46
CA SER A 148 0.06 1.14 3.44
C SER A 148 -0.33 1.53 4.88
N GLN A 149 -1.07 2.62 5.07
CA GLN A 149 -1.65 2.99 6.37
C GLN A 149 -2.64 1.93 6.87
N ALA A 150 -3.57 1.52 6.00
CA ALA A 150 -4.54 0.49 6.37
C ALA A 150 -3.87 -0.86 6.69
N ILE A 151 -2.83 -1.25 5.94
CA ILE A 151 -2.05 -2.45 6.22
C ILE A 151 -1.32 -2.34 7.58
N GLU A 152 -0.70 -1.18 7.87
CA GLU A 152 -0.04 -0.94 9.14
C GLU A 152 -1.02 -1.09 10.31
N CYS A 153 -2.20 -0.44 10.20
CA CYS A 153 -3.23 -0.55 11.23
C CYS A 153 -3.79 -1.97 11.38
N TYR A 154 -3.84 -2.75 10.31
CA TYR A 154 -4.27 -4.16 10.39
C TYR A 154 -3.34 -5.01 11.25
N PHE A 155 -2.01 -4.85 11.07
CA PHE A 155 -1.03 -5.69 11.77
C PHE A 155 -0.67 -5.17 13.17
N ASN A 156 -0.62 -3.86 13.36
CA ASN A 156 -0.13 -3.23 14.58
C ASN A 156 -1.21 -2.53 15.41
N GLY A 157 -2.46 -2.57 14.94
CA GLY A 157 -3.60 -1.89 15.57
C GLY A 157 -3.75 -0.43 15.14
N MET A 158 -4.94 0.11 15.39
CA MET A 158 -5.23 1.53 15.17
C MET A 158 -4.50 2.36 16.23
N PRO A 159 -3.98 3.55 15.88
CA PRO A 159 -3.45 4.48 16.88
C PRO A 159 -4.57 4.94 17.83
N GLU A 160 -4.22 5.33 19.07
CA GLU A 160 -5.20 5.83 20.04
C GLU A 160 -5.97 7.06 19.54
N VAL A 161 -5.29 7.90 18.75
CA VAL A 161 -5.88 9.06 18.06
C VAL A 161 -5.81 8.80 16.57
N VAL A 162 -6.96 8.71 15.92
CA VAL A 162 -7.08 8.39 14.49
C VAL A 162 -7.41 9.66 13.72
N ASP A 163 -6.44 10.56 13.64
CA ASP A 163 -6.50 11.77 12.84
C ASP A 163 -5.52 11.74 11.66
N PHE A 164 -5.52 12.83 10.88
CA PHE A 164 -4.64 12.98 9.73
C PHE A 164 -3.15 12.79 10.08
N GLU A 165 -2.66 13.43 11.13
CA GLU A 165 -1.24 13.44 11.47
C GLU A 165 -0.75 12.05 11.88
N HIS A 166 -1.53 11.36 12.70
CA HIS A 166 -1.21 10.01 13.14
C HIS A 166 -1.22 9.02 11.96
N LEU A 167 -2.23 9.07 11.09
CA LEU A 167 -2.29 8.21 9.91
C LEU A 167 -1.18 8.55 8.89
N GLU A 168 -0.86 9.84 8.66
CA GLU A 168 0.23 10.23 7.75
C GLU A 168 1.57 9.66 8.21
N ASN A 169 1.83 9.62 9.53
CA ASN A 169 3.05 9.04 10.10
C ASN A 169 3.20 7.53 9.86
N LEU A 170 2.09 6.82 9.61
CA LEU A 170 2.10 5.39 9.27
C LEU A 170 2.41 5.13 7.80
N THR A 171 2.38 6.18 6.97
CA THR A 171 2.57 6.05 5.52
C THR A 171 3.99 5.64 5.17
N LEU A 172 4.15 4.57 4.39
CA LEU A 172 5.46 4.21 3.83
C LEU A 172 5.99 5.33 2.91
N LYS A 173 7.31 5.56 2.94
CA LYS A 173 7.98 6.43 1.97
C LYS A 173 8.04 5.75 0.60
N ASN A 174 8.27 6.52 -0.48
CA ASN A 174 8.42 5.94 -1.82
C ASN A 174 9.51 4.86 -1.83
N CYS A 175 9.18 3.68 -2.35
CA CYS A 175 10.06 2.51 -2.39
C CYS A 175 10.55 2.00 -1.01
N GLU A 176 9.91 2.41 0.08
CA GLU A 176 10.10 1.77 1.38
C GLU A 176 9.50 0.36 1.34
N VAL A 177 10.19 -0.56 2.00
CA VAL A 177 9.76 -1.95 2.18
C VAL A 177 9.56 -2.18 3.66
N ARG A 178 8.37 -2.64 4.05
CA ARG A 178 8.05 -3.06 5.42
C ARG A 178 7.62 -4.51 5.44
N LEU A 179 8.19 -5.29 6.34
CA LEU A 179 7.89 -6.70 6.54
C LEU A 179 6.87 -6.84 7.67
N TYR A 180 5.83 -7.62 7.40
CA TYR A 180 4.89 -8.09 8.41
C TYR A 180 4.93 -9.62 8.45
N GLU A 181 5.04 -10.17 9.64
CA GLU A 181 5.09 -11.60 9.88
C GLU A 181 3.92 -12.03 10.76
N ARG A 182 3.17 -13.02 10.28
CA ARG A 182 2.22 -13.73 11.14
C ARG A 182 2.95 -14.94 11.69
N GLU A 183 3.20 -14.96 12.99
CA GLU A 183 3.75 -16.12 13.68
C GLU A 183 2.84 -17.33 13.45
N LYS A 184 3.44 -18.52 13.29
CA LYS A 184 2.69 -19.77 13.34
C LYS A 184 2.13 -19.89 14.75
N ASN A 185 0.81 -19.86 14.91
CA ASN A 185 0.20 -20.30 16.14
C ASN A 185 0.59 -21.77 16.33
N LEU A 186 1.49 -22.03 17.28
CA LEU A 186 1.88 -23.37 17.73
C LEU A 186 0.78 -24.02 18.60
N GLU A 187 -0.47 -23.62 18.42
CA GLU A 187 -1.62 -24.21 19.10
C GLU A 187 -2.34 -25.11 18.12
N ASN A 188 -1.95 -26.38 18.03
CA ASN A 188 -2.80 -27.54 17.76
C ASN A 188 -1.99 -28.80 17.38
N GLU A 189 -0.94 -29.12 18.15
CA GLU A 189 -0.37 -30.49 18.14
C GLU A 189 -0.46 -31.16 19.53
N GLU A 190 -1.58 -30.97 20.22
CA GLU A 190 -1.94 -31.82 21.37
C GLU A 190 -3.46 -32.03 21.36
N ARG A 191 -3.92 -32.97 20.54
CA ARG A 191 -5.11 -33.81 20.85
C ARG A 191 -5.11 -35.07 20.00
#